data_552204e99531ee8040394f71bdfc4241
#
_entry.id   552204e99531ee8040394f71bdfc4241
#
_cell.length_a   1.000
_cell.length_b   1.000
_cell.length_c   1.000
_cell.angle_alpha   90.00
_cell.angle_beta   90.00
_cell.angle_gamma   90.00
#
_symmetry.space_group_name_H-M   'P 1'
#
loop_
_entity.id
_entity.type
_entity.pdbx_description
1 polymer ?
#
loop_
_entity_poly.entity_id
_entity_poly.type
_entity_poly.pdbx_seq_one_letter_code
_entity_poly.pdbx_strand_id
1 'polypeptide(L)'
;MEDKVIARIRGVKKYFGATKALDGVDLDICVNEVHAIVGGNGAGKSTLMKTLAGEYVPDEGRLYYLDEDITGLVPLEIQKKGIQVVHQVLNIVESMSILENILFACPPTSNGVLNWKKGREIVQETLDFIGIGFDLGKTAGSLSISEQQFVILARALVNKPKVLVLDEPTSRIGLEETEKLFATIRKLKAHGTTTIYISHRMEEIYQICDKISVFRDGKRIDTRPSRDLPKDELVTMMLGKKLDVFFPKIDIQAGKEVLKVINLKYQDKIDDVTFSVKQGEIVSIVGAVGAGKTEIINTIYGIQKPDSGNILIDDRSVFPNHSPSKAIKHNIALIPEDRTAQGMIGNYPVKNNLTAINMRNFSRNTIIDSNKENQLAQTLVDKLSITPNDINYLVEALSGGNQQKVVIGKWMEDTYKLYLLDEVTAGVDIGAKSEIYTLLGELARQGAGILLATGDIEEAIGVSDRIIIIFKGRVVAEVDPGNTSKDEILAYIMGDKKVAH
;
A
#
# COMPACT_ATOMS: atom_id res chain seq x y z
N MET A 1 -8.99 -0.77 -37.30
CA MET A 1 -8.10 -1.95 -37.32
C MET A 1 -8.51 -2.78 -36.13
N GLU A 2 -8.90 -4.04 -36.33
CA GLU A 2 -9.14 -4.95 -35.21
C GLU A 2 -7.85 -5.08 -34.38
N ASP A 3 -7.93 -4.80 -33.09
CA ASP A 3 -6.80 -4.92 -32.17
C ASP A 3 -6.37 -6.40 -32.14
N LYS A 4 -5.19 -6.71 -32.65
CA LYS A 4 -4.66 -8.06 -32.66
C LYS A 4 -4.46 -8.53 -31.21
N VAL A 5 -5.11 -9.61 -30.81
CA VAL A 5 -5.04 -10.18 -29.46
C VAL A 5 -3.79 -11.04 -29.33
N ILE A 6 -2.98 -10.82 -28.25
CA ILE A 6 -1.78 -11.61 -27.97
C ILE A 6 -2.05 -12.71 -26.94
N ALA A 7 -2.93 -12.47 -25.97
CA ALA A 7 -3.34 -13.47 -24.99
C ALA A 7 -4.86 -13.46 -24.80
N ARG A 8 -5.47 -14.65 -24.76
CA ARG A 8 -6.91 -14.82 -24.50
C ARG A 8 -7.10 -15.74 -23.29
N ILE A 9 -7.95 -15.28 -22.39
CA ILE A 9 -8.39 -16.01 -21.21
C ILE A 9 -9.87 -16.29 -21.40
N ARG A 10 -10.29 -17.54 -21.26
CA ARG A 10 -11.67 -17.95 -21.55
C ARG A 10 -12.23 -18.83 -20.44
N GLY A 11 -13.24 -18.33 -19.74
CA GLY A 11 -13.99 -19.04 -18.71
C GLY A 11 -13.14 -19.53 -17.56
N VAL A 12 -12.00 -18.86 -17.27
CA VAL A 12 -11.03 -19.35 -16.29
C VAL A 12 -11.60 -19.29 -14.89
N LYS A 13 -11.59 -20.45 -14.19
CA LYS A 13 -11.94 -20.57 -12.77
C LYS A 13 -10.76 -21.13 -11.98
N LYS A 14 -10.60 -20.63 -10.75
CA LYS A 14 -9.61 -21.13 -9.79
C LYS A 14 -10.16 -21.10 -8.38
N TYR A 15 -10.07 -22.24 -7.71
CA TYR A 15 -10.59 -22.43 -6.37
C TYR A 15 -9.46 -22.72 -5.38
N PHE A 16 -9.55 -22.16 -4.18
CA PHE A 16 -8.69 -22.51 -3.03
C PHE A 16 -9.60 -22.89 -1.86
N GLY A 17 -9.81 -24.18 -1.67
CA GLY A 17 -10.83 -24.69 -0.74
C GLY A 17 -12.22 -24.17 -1.10
N ALA A 18 -12.88 -23.47 -0.19
CA ALA A 18 -14.20 -22.86 -0.42
C ALA A 18 -14.13 -21.51 -1.16
N THR A 19 -12.95 -20.93 -1.33
CA THR A 19 -12.78 -19.60 -1.93
C THR A 19 -12.68 -19.70 -3.45
N LYS A 20 -13.58 -19.01 -4.15
CA LYS A 20 -13.53 -18.85 -5.62
C LYS A 20 -12.64 -17.65 -5.95
N ALA A 21 -11.34 -17.89 -6.14
CA ALA A 21 -10.40 -16.82 -6.45
C ALA A 21 -10.56 -16.28 -7.87
N LEU A 22 -10.98 -17.14 -8.83
CA LEU A 22 -11.43 -16.76 -10.18
C LEU A 22 -12.74 -17.53 -10.46
N ASP A 23 -13.74 -16.85 -11.00
CA ASP A 23 -15.09 -17.39 -11.23
C ASP A 23 -15.57 -17.06 -12.66
N GLY A 24 -15.00 -17.76 -13.65
CA GLY A 24 -15.38 -17.62 -15.05
C GLY A 24 -14.86 -16.36 -15.73
N VAL A 25 -13.55 -16.12 -15.63
CA VAL A 25 -12.90 -14.92 -16.18
C VAL A 25 -12.70 -15.07 -17.69
N ASP A 26 -13.21 -14.07 -18.45
CA ASP A 26 -12.92 -13.86 -19.87
C ASP A 26 -12.16 -12.55 -20.01
N LEU A 27 -10.99 -12.57 -20.68
CA LEU A 27 -10.16 -11.39 -20.90
C LEU A 27 -9.34 -11.52 -22.18
N ASP A 28 -9.28 -10.45 -22.96
CA ASP A 28 -8.41 -10.29 -24.12
C ASP A 28 -7.36 -9.23 -23.84
N ILE A 29 -6.09 -9.56 -24.07
CA ILE A 29 -4.96 -8.66 -24.04
C ILE A 29 -4.48 -8.44 -25.46
N CYS A 30 -4.38 -7.17 -25.87
CA CYS A 30 -3.99 -6.83 -27.24
C CYS A 30 -2.48 -6.66 -27.38
N VAL A 31 -1.98 -6.79 -28.60
CA VAL A 31 -0.57 -6.57 -28.92
C VAL A 31 -0.22 -5.09 -28.69
N ASN A 32 0.94 -4.85 -28.10
CA ASN A 32 1.51 -3.52 -28.03
C ASN A 32 0.68 -2.50 -27.23
N GLU A 33 -0.03 -2.97 -26.20
CA GLU A 33 -0.72 -2.10 -25.23
C GLU A 33 -0.11 -2.25 -23.83
N VAL A 34 -0.33 -1.25 -23.01
CA VAL A 34 -0.18 -1.33 -21.55
C VAL A 34 -1.58 -1.54 -20.97
N HIS A 35 -1.86 -2.73 -20.49
CA HIS A 35 -3.16 -3.16 -20.00
C HIS A 35 -3.18 -3.20 -18.47
N ALA A 36 -3.94 -2.30 -17.85
CA ALA A 36 -4.11 -2.31 -16.40
C ALA A 36 -5.09 -3.41 -15.97
N ILE A 37 -4.74 -4.12 -14.90
CA ILE A 37 -5.65 -4.99 -14.15
C ILE A 37 -5.81 -4.41 -12.76
N VAL A 38 -7.03 -3.95 -12.45
CA VAL A 38 -7.35 -3.24 -11.22
C VAL A 38 -8.46 -3.93 -10.44
N GLY A 39 -8.53 -3.70 -9.15
CA GLY A 39 -9.54 -4.30 -8.25
C GLY A 39 -9.05 -4.29 -6.81
N GLY A 40 -9.93 -4.54 -5.85
CA GLY A 40 -9.60 -4.68 -4.43
C GLY A 40 -8.71 -5.90 -4.15
N ASN A 41 -8.23 -6.02 -2.90
CA ASN A 41 -7.56 -7.24 -2.45
C ASN A 41 -8.56 -8.41 -2.48
N GLY A 42 -8.08 -9.59 -2.89
CA GLY A 42 -8.96 -10.74 -3.09
C GLY A 42 -9.79 -10.72 -4.37
N ALA A 43 -9.70 -9.67 -5.21
CA ALA A 43 -10.45 -9.60 -6.47
C ALA A 43 -9.99 -10.61 -7.53
N GLY A 44 -8.90 -11.35 -7.28
CA GLY A 44 -8.39 -12.40 -8.17
C GLY A 44 -7.25 -11.99 -9.10
N LYS A 45 -6.76 -10.73 -9.02
CA LYS A 45 -5.71 -10.19 -9.91
C LYS A 45 -4.43 -11.04 -9.93
N SER A 46 -3.80 -11.20 -8.77
CA SER A 46 -2.56 -11.99 -8.65
C SER A 46 -2.80 -13.47 -8.95
N THR A 47 -3.98 -14.02 -8.65
CA THR A 47 -4.35 -15.39 -9.03
C THR A 47 -4.40 -15.54 -10.55
N LEU A 48 -5.02 -14.58 -11.26
CA LEU A 48 -5.06 -14.59 -12.72
C LEU A 48 -3.65 -14.52 -13.33
N MET A 49 -2.79 -13.65 -12.79
CA MET A 49 -1.42 -13.50 -13.28
C MET A 49 -0.58 -14.74 -13.02
N LYS A 50 -0.69 -15.35 -11.84
CA LYS A 50 -0.04 -16.63 -11.52
C LYS A 50 -0.54 -17.78 -12.39
N THR A 51 -1.83 -17.74 -12.77
CA THR A 51 -2.39 -18.71 -13.73
C THR A 51 -1.82 -18.49 -15.13
N LEU A 52 -1.71 -17.23 -15.58
CA LEU A 52 -1.07 -16.89 -16.87
C LEU A 52 0.42 -17.21 -16.88
N ALA A 53 1.09 -17.10 -15.74
CA ALA A 53 2.50 -17.45 -15.54
C ALA A 53 2.76 -18.96 -15.47
N GLY A 54 1.72 -19.80 -15.41
CA GLY A 54 1.83 -21.26 -15.26
C GLY A 54 2.15 -21.72 -13.83
N GLU A 55 2.10 -20.82 -12.82
CA GLU A 55 2.28 -21.18 -11.41
C GLU A 55 1.04 -21.89 -10.84
N TYR A 56 -0.14 -21.52 -11.33
CA TYR A 56 -1.40 -22.17 -11.01
C TYR A 56 -2.03 -22.75 -12.26
N VAL A 57 -2.45 -24.01 -12.16
CA VAL A 57 -3.30 -24.61 -13.18
C VAL A 57 -4.75 -24.21 -12.91
N PRO A 58 -5.49 -23.66 -13.88
CA PRO A 58 -6.90 -23.36 -13.71
C PRO A 58 -7.70 -24.66 -13.47
N ASP A 59 -8.77 -24.56 -12.66
CA ASP A 59 -9.65 -25.70 -12.41
C ASP A 59 -10.63 -25.90 -13.58
N GLU A 60 -11.01 -24.79 -14.24
CA GLU A 60 -11.82 -24.77 -15.46
C GLU A 60 -11.36 -23.63 -16.38
N GLY A 61 -11.74 -23.69 -17.65
CA GLY A 61 -11.42 -22.68 -18.65
C GLY A 61 -10.08 -22.92 -19.34
N ARG A 62 -9.67 -21.99 -20.21
CA ARG A 62 -8.47 -22.11 -21.03
C ARG A 62 -7.74 -20.79 -21.19
N LEU A 63 -6.43 -20.91 -21.40
CA LEU A 63 -5.51 -19.81 -21.67
C LEU A 63 -4.88 -19.99 -23.04
N TYR A 64 -4.92 -18.95 -23.86
CA TYR A 64 -4.29 -18.96 -25.19
C TYR A 64 -3.26 -17.83 -25.28
N TYR A 65 -2.15 -18.10 -25.88
CA TYR A 65 -1.09 -17.16 -26.20
C TYR A 65 -0.67 -17.31 -27.66
N LEU A 66 -0.76 -16.23 -28.46
CA LEU A 66 -0.55 -16.25 -29.91
C LEU A 66 -1.35 -17.39 -30.58
N ASP A 67 -2.60 -17.56 -30.18
CA ASP A 67 -3.55 -18.59 -30.62
C ASP A 67 -3.19 -20.03 -30.23
N GLU A 68 -2.10 -20.27 -29.51
CA GLU A 68 -1.74 -21.58 -28.93
C GLU A 68 -2.35 -21.75 -27.54
N ASP A 69 -2.87 -22.94 -27.25
CA ASP A 69 -3.32 -23.32 -25.90
C ASP A 69 -2.09 -23.49 -24.97
N ILE A 70 -2.01 -22.66 -23.93
CA ILE A 70 -0.95 -22.68 -22.92
C ILE A 70 -1.44 -23.17 -21.57
N THR A 71 -2.67 -23.66 -21.49
CA THR A 71 -3.31 -24.11 -20.26
C THR A 71 -2.51 -25.24 -19.62
N GLY A 72 -2.09 -25.07 -18.37
CA GLY A 72 -1.36 -26.08 -17.60
C GLY A 72 0.13 -26.19 -17.95
N LEU A 73 0.67 -25.36 -18.84
CA LEU A 73 2.12 -25.29 -19.03
C LEU A 73 2.81 -24.79 -17.75
N VAL A 74 4.00 -25.32 -17.48
CA VAL A 74 4.81 -24.91 -16.33
C VAL A 74 5.51 -23.55 -16.57
N PRO A 75 5.90 -22.80 -15.52
CA PRO A 75 6.46 -21.46 -15.65
C PRO A 75 7.63 -21.35 -16.64
N LEU A 76 8.54 -22.33 -16.66
CA LEU A 76 9.68 -22.33 -17.58
C LEU A 76 9.26 -22.38 -19.06
N GLU A 77 8.19 -23.12 -19.38
CA GLU A 77 7.66 -23.20 -20.74
C GLU A 77 6.98 -21.89 -21.15
N ILE A 78 6.24 -21.28 -20.23
CA ILE A 78 5.61 -19.96 -20.41
C ILE A 78 6.68 -18.89 -20.67
N GLN A 79 7.75 -18.88 -19.86
CA GLN A 79 8.88 -17.95 -20.03
C GLN A 79 9.57 -18.13 -21.40
N LYS A 80 9.80 -19.37 -21.83
CA LYS A 80 10.36 -19.67 -23.18
C LYS A 80 9.50 -19.18 -24.32
N LYS A 81 8.17 -19.12 -24.14
CA LYS A 81 7.24 -18.53 -25.13
C LYS A 81 7.29 -17.01 -25.17
N GLY A 82 7.94 -16.34 -24.19
CA GLY A 82 8.13 -14.90 -24.14
C GLY A 82 7.18 -14.15 -23.20
N ILE A 83 6.58 -14.83 -22.23
CA ILE A 83 5.82 -14.20 -21.13
C ILE A 83 6.74 -14.17 -19.91
N GLN A 84 7.00 -12.97 -19.35
CA GLN A 84 7.79 -12.77 -18.15
C GLN A 84 6.97 -12.07 -17.07
N VAL A 85 7.19 -12.45 -15.81
CA VAL A 85 6.46 -11.89 -14.67
C VAL A 85 7.45 -11.31 -13.66
N VAL A 86 7.18 -10.11 -13.23
CA VAL A 86 7.82 -9.43 -12.10
C VAL A 86 6.81 -9.43 -10.95
N HIS A 87 7.08 -10.23 -9.92
CA HIS A 87 6.22 -10.36 -8.75
C HIS A 87 6.40 -9.22 -7.77
N GLN A 88 5.41 -8.98 -6.93
CA GLN A 88 5.43 -8.01 -5.85
C GLN A 88 6.55 -8.28 -4.83
N VAL A 89 6.85 -9.57 -4.55
CA VAL A 89 7.93 -9.97 -3.65
C VAL A 89 9.25 -10.03 -4.41
N LEU A 90 10.28 -9.36 -3.86
CA LEU A 90 11.62 -9.33 -4.44
C LEU A 90 12.30 -10.69 -4.26
N ASN A 91 12.30 -11.50 -5.33
CA ASN A 91 13.02 -12.78 -5.35
C ASN A 91 14.49 -12.58 -5.77
N ILE A 92 15.26 -11.92 -4.89
CA ILE A 92 16.69 -11.68 -5.07
C ILE A 92 17.51 -12.65 -4.20
N VAL A 93 18.64 -13.11 -4.71
CA VAL A 93 19.63 -13.86 -3.94
C VAL A 93 20.68 -12.87 -3.46
N GLU A 94 20.58 -12.41 -2.22
CA GLU A 94 21.40 -11.32 -1.67
C GLU A 94 22.90 -11.59 -1.71
N SER A 95 23.33 -12.86 -1.55
CA SER A 95 24.73 -13.28 -1.57
C SER A 95 25.34 -13.36 -2.98
N MET A 96 24.51 -13.37 -4.04
CA MET A 96 24.97 -13.39 -5.42
C MET A 96 25.26 -11.98 -5.94
N SER A 97 26.13 -11.88 -6.96
CA SER A 97 26.37 -10.62 -7.65
C SER A 97 25.14 -10.14 -8.43
N ILE A 98 25.10 -8.87 -8.79
CA ILE A 98 24.06 -8.30 -9.66
C ILE A 98 24.01 -9.04 -11.00
N LEU A 99 25.16 -9.32 -11.60
CA LEU A 99 25.26 -10.08 -12.85
C LEU A 99 24.60 -11.46 -12.73
N GLU A 100 24.95 -12.22 -11.70
CA GLU A 100 24.39 -13.56 -11.46
C GLU A 100 22.88 -13.49 -11.21
N ASN A 101 22.42 -12.53 -10.43
CA ASN A 101 20.99 -12.33 -10.19
C ASN A 101 20.22 -12.05 -11.48
N ILE A 102 20.73 -11.22 -12.38
CA ILE A 102 20.06 -10.90 -13.65
C ILE A 102 20.07 -12.11 -14.59
N LEU A 103 21.16 -12.86 -14.66
CA LEU A 103 21.30 -14.03 -15.53
C LEU A 103 20.71 -15.33 -14.95
N PHE A 104 20.22 -15.31 -13.69
CA PHE A 104 19.83 -16.51 -12.96
C PHE A 104 18.85 -17.42 -13.72
N ALA A 105 17.86 -16.82 -14.39
CA ALA A 105 16.84 -17.58 -15.11
C ALA A 105 17.26 -18.04 -16.52
N CYS A 106 18.25 -17.38 -17.13
CA CYS A 106 18.64 -17.64 -18.51
C CYS A 106 20.12 -17.32 -18.76
N PRO A 107 21.03 -18.08 -18.13
CA PRO A 107 22.46 -17.86 -18.33
C PRO A 107 22.87 -18.25 -19.76
N PRO A 108 23.62 -17.40 -20.48
CA PRO A 108 24.12 -17.75 -21.80
C PRO A 108 25.15 -18.87 -21.70
N THR A 109 24.92 -19.98 -22.43
CA THR A 109 25.82 -21.12 -22.47
C THR A 109 26.43 -21.30 -23.86
N SER A 110 27.67 -21.77 -23.89
CA SER A 110 28.35 -22.21 -25.09
C SER A 110 28.94 -23.61 -24.83
N ASN A 111 28.50 -24.60 -25.59
CA ASN A 111 28.88 -26.02 -25.38
C ASN A 111 28.66 -26.53 -23.95
N GLY A 112 27.56 -26.10 -23.30
CA GLY A 112 27.24 -26.48 -21.92
C GLY A 112 28.00 -25.73 -20.81
N VAL A 113 28.88 -24.79 -21.16
CA VAL A 113 29.63 -23.98 -20.24
C VAL A 113 29.08 -22.54 -20.24
N LEU A 114 29.01 -21.91 -19.05
CA LEU A 114 28.55 -20.53 -18.90
C LEU A 114 29.48 -19.55 -19.63
N ASN A 115 28.91 -18.71 -20.48
CA ASN A 115 29.64 -17.65 -21.18
C ASN A 115 29.46 -16.30 -20.47
N TRP A 116 30.25 -16.07 -19.44
CA TRP A 116 30.19 -14.85 -18.63
C TRP A 116 30.43 -13.55 -19.42
N LYS A 117 31.28 -13.60 -20.47
CA LYS A 117 31.53 -12.45 -21.31
C LYS A 117 30.26 -12.01 -22.04
N LYS A 118 29.62 -12.98 -22.73
CA LYS A 118 28.35 -12.74 -23.42
C LYS A 118 27.24 -12.36 -22.45
N GLY A 119 27.21 -12.96 -21.26
CA GLY A 119 26.28 -12.60 -20.19
C GLY A 119 26.40 -11.14 -19.76
N ARG A 120 27.63 -10.69 -19.54
CA ARG A 120 27.90 -9.27 -19.19
C ARG A 120 27.46 -8.30 -20.28
N GLU A 121 27.72 -8.62 -21.55
CA GLU A 121 27.28 -7.81 -22.69
C GLU A 121 25.76 -7.68 -22.74
N ILE A 122 25.01 -8.78 -22.61
CA ILE A 122 23.53 -8.80 -22.62
C ILE A 122 22.97 -7.99 -21.44
N VAL A 123 23.55 -8.17 -20.24
CA VAL A 123 23.10 -7.46 -19.06
C VAL A 123 23.35 -5.96 -19.20
N GLN A 124 24.52 -5.56 -19.73
CA GLN A 124 24.85 -4.15 -19.95
C GLN A 124 23.88 -3.50 -20.95
N GLU A 125 23.59 -4.16 -22.10
CA GLU A 125 22.57 -3.68 -23.04
C GLU A 125 21.20 -3.48 -22.37
N THR A 126 20.82 -4.41 -21.49
CA THR A 126 19.53 -4.32 -20.79
C THR A 126 19.51 -3.16 -19.79
N LEU A 127 20.58 -2.98 -19.02
CA LEU A 127 20.69 -1.86 -18.07
C LEU A 127 20.74 -0.50 -18.77
N ASP A 128 21.46 -0.41 -19.90
CA ASP A 128 21.51 0.80 -20.73
C ASP A 128 20.12 1.12 -21.31
N PHE A 129 19.34 0.11 -21.71
CA PHE A 129 17.95 0.28 -22.16
C PHE A 129 17.05 0.84 -21.06
N ILE A 130 17.20 0.35 -19.81
CA ILE A 130 16.46 0.84 -18.63
C ILE A 130 16.96 2.23 -18.22
N GLY A 131 18.23 2.56 -18.51
CA GLY A 131 18.88 3.82 -18.13
C GLY A 131 19.43 3.81 -16.70
N ILE A 132 19.94 2.63 -16.26
CA ILE A 132 20.51 2.43 -14.93
C ILE A 132 21.90 1.84 -15.04
N GLY A 133 22.85 2.39 -14.24
CA GLY A 133 24.20 1.88 -14.12
C GLY A 133 24.41 1.12 -12.81
N PHE A 134 24.86 -0.13 -12.91
CA PHE A 134 25.29 -0.93 -11.76
C PHE A 134 26.72 -1.43 -11.93
N ASP A 135 27.45 -1.52 -10.82
CA ASP A 135 28.66 -2.34 -10.75
C ASP A 135 28.23 -3.81 -10.66
N LEU A 136 28.31 -4.51 -11.79
CA LEU A 136 27.80 -5.88 -11.93
C LEU A 136 28.47 -6.90 -10.99
N GLY A 137 29.65 -6.55 -10.43
CA GLY A 137 30.38 -7.40 -9.48
C GLY A 137 29.91 -7.28 -8.04
N LYS A 138 29.17 -6.22 -7.69
CA LYS A 138 28.62 -6.06 -6.33
C LYS A 138 27.57 -7.11 -6.00
N THR A 139 27.46 -7.46 -4.72
CA THR A 139 26.40 -8.34 -4.20
C THR A 139 25.05 -7.61 -4.23
N ALA A 140 24.01 -8.31 -4.62
CA ALA A 140 22.66 -7.73 -4.70
C ALA A 140 22.10 -7.30 -3.33
N GLY A 141 22.53 -7.94 -2.24
CA GLY A 141 22.16 -7.55 -0.88
C GLY A 141 22.70 -6.20 -0.42
N SER A 142 23.73 -5.63 -1.12
CA SER A 142 24.25 -4.29 -0.82
C SER A 142 23.42 -3.16 -1.44
N LEU A 143 22.45 -3.49 -2.27
CA LEU A 143 21.60 -2.55 -2.95
C LEU A 143 20.42 -2.11 -2.07
N SER A 144 19.94 -0.88 -2.26
CA SER A 144 18.66 -0.42 -1.73
C SER A 144 17.50 -1.25 -2.32
N ILE A 145 16.36 -1.23 -1.66
CA ILE A 145 15.14 -1.94 -2.13
C ILE A 145 14.74 -1.47 -3.53
N SER A 146 14.83 -0.18 -3.80
CA SER A 146 14.54 0.40 -5.12
C SER A 146 15.50 -0.14 -6.20
N GLU A 147 16.80 -0.20 -5.92
CA GLU A 147 17.78 -0.75 -6.84
C GLU A 147 17.57 -2.26 -7.09
N GLN A 148 17.23 -3.01 -6.04
CA GLN A 148 16.87 -4.43 -6.15
C GLN A 148 15.67 -4.65 -7.07
N GLN A 149 14.67 -3.76 -7.04
CA GLN A 149 13.52 -3.80 -7.95
C GLN A 149 13.97 -3.71 -9.42
N PHE A 150 14.91 -2.82 -9.73
CA PHE A 150 15.46 -2.71 -11.08
C PHE A 150 16.32 -3.91 -11.51
N VAL A 151 17.01 -4.57 -10.59
CA VAL A 151 17.69 -5.84 -10.88
C VAL A 151 16.69 -6.92 -11.31
N ILE A 152 15.54 -7.01 -10.64
CA ILE A 152 14.48 -7.97 -11.02
C ILE A 152 13.84 -7.59 -12.36
N LEU A 153 13.61 -6.30 -12.59
CA LEU A 153 13.12 -5.83 -13.89
C LEU A 153 14.12 -6.17 -15.01
N ALA A 154 15.42 -5.93 -14.81
CA ALA A 154 16.46 -6.29 -15.77
C ALA A 154 16.49 -7.80 -16.03
N ARG A 155 16.34 -8.66 -14.98
CA ARG A 155 16.21 -10.13 -15.11
C ARG A 155 15.06 -10.52 -16.03
N ALA A 156 13.91 -9.87 -15.91
CA ALA A 156 12.77 -10.14 -16.79
C ALA A 156 13.01 -9.69 -18.23
N LEU A 157 13.73 -8.58 -18.43
CA LEU A 157 13.95 -7.97 -19.75
C LEU A 157 15.10 -8.60 -20.56
N VAL A 158 16.07 -9.26 -19.92
CA VAL A 158 17.17 -9.97 -20.59
C VAL A 158 16.65 -10.95 -21.65
N ASN A 159 15.48 -11.54 -21.42
CA ASN A 159 14.84 -12.49 -22.33
C ASN A 159 14.02 -11.83 -23.47
N LYS A 160 14.04 -10.48 -23.57
CA LYS A 160 13.29 -9.70 -24.57
C LYS A 160 11.82 -10.17 -24.67
N PRO A 161 11.03 -10.08 -23.60
CA PRO A 161 9.68 -10.65 -23.55
C PRO A 161 8.75 -9.96 -24.55
N LYS A 162 7.79 -10.74 -25.09
CA LYS A 162 6.65 -10.19 -25.85
C LYS A 162 5.52 -9.72 -24.93
N VAL A 163 5.38 -10.38 -23.77
CA VAL A 163 4.44 -9.99 -22.71
C VAL A 163 5.21 -9.87 -21.40
N LEU A 164 5.14 -8.70 -20.77
CA LEU A 164 5.70 -8.43 -19.46
C LEU A 164 4.56 -8.16 -18.48
N VAL A 165 4.52 -8.94 -17.40
CA VAL A 165 3.56 -8.75 -16.30
C VAL A 165 4.29 -8.06 -15.14
N LEU A 166 3.76 -6.97 -14.66
CA LEU A 166 4.28 -6.21 -13.52
C LEU A 166 3.23 -6.18 -12.41
N ASP A 167 3.51 -6.85 -11.29
CA ASP A 167 2.60 -6.92 -10.14
C ASP A 167 3.06 -5.92 -9.06
N GLU A 168 2.35 -4.79 -8.93
CA GLU A 168 2.62 -3.68 -8.00
C GLU A 168 4.08 -3.18 -8.01
N PRO A 169 4.67 -2.87 -9.18
CA PRO A 169 6.10 -2.65 -9.30
C PRO A 169 6.59 -1.36 -8.62
N THR A 170 5.70 -0.45 -8.26
CA THR A 170 6.00 0.85 -7.63
C THR A 170 5.78 0.88 -6.13
N SER A 171 5.32 -0.22 -5.53
CA SER A 171 4.97 -0.28 -4.10
C SER A 171 6.15 0.02 -3.16
N ARG A 172 7.40 -0.14 -3.64
CA ARG A 172 8.64 -0.04 -2.84
C ARG A 172 9.66 0.94 -3.40
N ILE A 173 9.30 1.74 -4.40
CA ILE A 173 10.21 2.70 -5.05
C ILE A 173 9.68 4.13 -4.92
N GLY A 174 10.58 5.10 -4.97
CA GLY A 174 10.25 6.52 -4.89
C GLY A 174 9.69 7.10 -6.20
N LEU A 175 9.37 8.39 -6.19
CA LEU A 175 8.80 9.07 -7.36
C LEU A 175 9.77 9.09 -8.56
N GLU A 176 11.05 9.37 -8.31
CA GLU A 176 12.07 9.42 -9.38
C GLU A 176 12.24 8.05 -10.06
N GLU A 177 12.29 6.98 -9.26
CA GLU A 177 12.39 5.61 -9.74
C GLU A 177 11.11 5.18 -10.48
N THR A 178 9.95 5.63 -10.02
CA THR A 178 8.66 5.39 -10.68
C THR A 178 8.65 5.99 -12.10
N GLU A 179 9.14 7.22 -12.27
CA GLU A 179 9.24 7.84 -13.60
C GLU A 179 10.23 7.10 -14.52
N LYS A 180 11.34 6.59 -13.99
CA LYS A 180 12.29 5.74 -14.75
C LYS A 180 11.62 4.44 -15.20
N LEU A 181 10.83 3.81 -14.33
CA LEU A 181 10.05 2.63 -14.67
C LEU A 181 9.04 2.94 -15.78
N PHE A 182 8.30 4.04 -15.69
CA PHE A 182 7.32 4.45 -16.70
C PHE A 182 7.97 4.76 -18.04
N ALA A 183 9.12 5.43 -18.03
CA ALA A 183 9.91 5.65 -19.24
C ALA A 183 10.34 4.32 -19.88
N THR A 184 10.71 3.33 -19.07
CA THR A 184 11.07 1.98 -19.53
C THR A 184 9.87 1.28 -20.14
N ILE A 185 8.69 1.31 -19.51
CA ILE A 185 7.45 0.72 -20.04
C ILE A 185 7.07 1.35 -21.37
N ARG A 186 7.16 2.69 -21.52
CA ARG A 186 6.91 3.38 -22.78
C ARG A 186 7.88 2.95 -23.88
N LYS A 187 9.18 2.77 -23.56
CA LYS A 187 10.18 2.24 -24.50
C LYS A 187 9.85 0.80 -24.89
N LEU A 188 9.49 -0.07 -23.96
CA LEU A 188 9.10 -1.45 -24.22
C LEU A 188 7.90 -1.53 -25.18
N LYS A 189 6.86 -0.74 -24.92
CA LYS A 189 5.72 -0.61 -25.81
C LYS A 189 6.12 -0.19 -27.22
N ALA A 190 7.01 0.81 -27.36
CA ALA A 190 7.52 1.27 -28.66
C ALA A 190 8.31 0.17 -29.40
N HIS A 191 8.89 -0.80 -28.68
CA HIS A 191 9.58 -1.95 -29.24
C HIS A 191 8.70 -3.21 -29.40
N GLY A 192 7.38 -3.07 -29.22
CA GLY A 192 6.42 -4.16 -29.47
C GLY A 192 6.15 -5.10 -28.29
N THR A 193 6.61 -4.75 -27.08
CA THR A 193 6.27 -5.52 -25.88
C THR A 193 4.92 -5.07 -25.33
N THR A 194 4.03 -6.03 -25.08
CA THR A 194 2.77 -5.80 -24.36
C THR A 194 3.03 -5.88 -22.87
N THR A 195 2.52 -4.92 -22.11
CA THR A 195 2.69 -4.90 -20.65
C THR A 195 1.34 -5.09 -19.96
N ILE A 196 1.25 -6.04 -19.03
CA ILE A 196 0.14 -6.15 -18.09
C ILE A 196 0.60 -5.51 -16.78
N TYR A 197 -0.12 -4.47 -16.35
CA TYR A 197 0.25 -3.64 -15.22
C TYR A 197 -0.79 -3.77 -14.10
N ILE A 198 -0.38 -4.32 -12.96
CA ILE A 198 -1.24 -4.44 -11.79
C ILE A 198 -0.84 -3.36 -10.82
N SER A 199 -1.76 -2.48 -10.48
CA SER A 199 -1.59 -1.46 -9.45
C SER A 199 -2.94 -1.12 -8.82
N HIS A 200 -2.90 -0.62 -7.61
CA HIS A 200 -4.03 0.01 -6.93
C HIS A 200 -3.91 1.54 -6.93
N ARG A 201 -2.82 2.11 -7.47
CA ARG A 201 -2.57 3.55 -7.57
C ARG A 201 -3.16 4.09 -8.87
N MET A 202 -4.23 4.86 -8.73
CA MET A 202 -4.99 5.40 -9.86
C MET A 202 -4.14 6.28 -10.79
N GLU A 203 -3.30 7.16 -10.21
CA GLU A 203 -2.44 8.06 -10.97
C GLU A 203 -1.55 7.30 -11.94
N GLU A 204 -0.94 6.20 -11.50
CA GLU A 204 -0.08 5.37 -12.31
C GLU A 204 -0.83 4.77 -13.50
N ILE A 205 -2.04 4.26 -13.25
CA ILE A 205 -2.89 3.63 -14.25
C ILE A 205 -3.24 4.61 -15.37
N TYR A 206 -3.69 5.82 -15.02
CA TYR A 206 -4.05 6.83 -16.01
C TYR A 206 -2.84 7.44 -16.72
N GLN A 207 -1.65 7.39 -16.11
CA GLN A 207 -0.42 7.93 -16.71
C GLN A 207 0.18 7.03 -17.78
N ILE A 208 0.06 5.69 -17.66
CA ILE A 208 0.78 4.77 -18.54
C ILE A 208 -0.10 3.75 -19.26
N CYS A 209 -1.32 3.46 -18.80
CA CYS A 209 -2.13 2.37 -19.32
C CYS A 209 -3.08 2.83 -20.44
N ASP A 210 -3.22 2.00 -21.46
CA ASP A 210 -4.14 2.23 -22.60
C ASP A 210 -5.54 1.70 -22.29
N LYS A 211 -5.63 0.54 -21.67
CA LYS A 211 -6.89 -0.14 -21.27
C LYS A 211 -6.87 -0.53 -19.82
N ILE A 212 -8.04 -0.56 -19.22
CA ILE A 212 -8.24 -0.92 -17.82
C ILE A 212 -9.28 -2.04 -17.76
N SER A 213 -8.92 -3.17 -17.16
CA SER A 213 -9.84 -4.24 -16.78
C SER A 213 -10.08 -4.22 -15.29
N VAL A 214 -11.33 -4.09 -14.89
CA VAL A 214 -11.76 -4.03 -13.49
C VAL A 214 -12.16 -5.41 -13.01
N PHE A 215 -11.57 -5.82 -11.89
CA PHE A 215 -11.85 -7.10 -11.23
C PHE A 215 -12.51 -6.89 -9.88
N ARG A 216 -13.49 -7.72 -9.57
CA ARG A 216 -14.16 -7.78 -8.26
C ARG A 216 -14.69 -9.19 -8.01
N ASP A 217 -14.46 -9.72 -6.81
CA ASP A 217 -14.97 -11.02 -6.35
C ASP A 217 -14.66 -12.17 -7.34
N GLY A 218 -13.43 -12.20 -7.88
CA GLY A 218 -12.97 -13.23 -8.82
C GLY A 218 -13.51 -13.08 -10.24
N LYS A 219 -14.21 -12.00 -10.58
CA LYS A 219 -14.80 -11.77 -11.89
C LYS A 219 -14.26 -10.49 -12.54
N ARG A 220 -14.17 -10.50 -13.87
CA ARG A 220 -13.99 -9.28 -14.65
C ARG A 220 -15.33 -8.54 -14.75
N ILE A 221 -15.36 -7.32 -14.24
CA ILE A 221 -16.56 -6.46 -14.25
C ILE A 221 -16.69 -5.78 -15.61
N ASP A 222 -15.60 -5.13 -16.06
CA ASP A 222 -15.57 -4.41 -17.34
C ASP A 222 -14.13 -4.27 -17.85
N THR A 223 -14.00 -3.90 -19.14
CA THR A 223 -12.74 -3.53 -19.77
C THR A 223 -12.96 -2.33 -20.66
N ARG A 224 -12.26 -1.23 -20.42
CA ARG A 224 -12.39 0.01 -21.22
C ARG A 224 -11.04 0.67 -21.51
N PRO A 225 -10.95 1.49 -22.55
CA PRO A 225 -9.83 2.41 -22.73
C PRO A 225 -9.70 3.33 -21.50
N SER A 226 -8.47 3.58 -21.03
CA SER A 226 -8.24 4.40 -19.83
C SER A 226 -8.80 5.82 -19.97
N ARG A 227 -8.72 6.41 -21.17
CA ARG A 227 -9.26 7.74 -21.49
C ARG A 227 -10.79 7.84 -21.38
N ASP A 228 -11.50 6.71 -21.53
CA ASP A 228 -12.98 6.66 -21.59
C ASP A 228 -13.58 6.23 -20.24
N LEU A 229 -12.76 6.01 -19.21
CA LEU A 229 -13.17 5.57 -17.89
C LEU A 229 -12.80 6.63 -16.84
N PRO A 230 -13.74 7.45 -16.36
CA PRO A 230 -13.51 8.42 -15.30
C PRO A 230 -13.05 7.73 -13.99
N LYS A 231 -12.19 8.40 -13.20
CA LYS A 231 -11.68 7.86 -11.93
C LYS A 231 -12.80 7.44 -10.97
N ASP A 232 -13.85 8.25 -10.86
CA ASP A 232 -14.98 7.98 -9.96
C ASP A 232 -15.77 6.73 -10.38
N GLU A 233 -15.93 6.51 -11.69
CA GLU A 233 -16.57 5.32 -12.22
C GLU A 233 -15.71 4.08 -12.00
N LEU A 234 -14.38 4.20 -12.21
CA LEU A 234 -13.43 3.13 -11.94
C LEU A 234 -13.50 2.66 -10.48
N VAL A 235 -13.45 3.61 -9.52
CA VAL A 235 -13.59 3.31 -8.08
C VAL A 235 -14.92 2.66 -7.79
N THR A 236 -16.01 3.18 -8.36
CA THR A 236 -17.36 2.60 -8.20
C THR A 236 -17.41 1.14 -8.69
N MET A 237 -16.79 0.83 -9.83
CA MET A 237 -16.72 -0.56 -10.34
C MET A 237 -15.90 -1.47 -9.43
N MET A 238 -14.76 -0.97 -8.92
CA MET A 238 -13.88 -1.72 -8.01
C MET A 238 -14.56 -2.04 -6.68
N LEU A 239 -15.29 -1.08 -6.11
CA LEU A 239 -15.95 -1.20 -4.80
C LEU A 239 -17.36 -1.80 -4.89
N GLY A 240 -18.04 -1.68 -6.03
CA GLY A 240 -19.47 -1.99 -6.15
C GLY A 240 -20.40 -0.99 -5.45
N LYS A 241 -19.87 0.14 -5.00
CA LYS A 241 -20.59 1.22 -4.29
C LYS A 241 -20.15 2.58 -4.85
N LYS A 242 -21.03 3.59 -4.82
CA LYS A 242 -20.70 4.95 -5.29
C LYS A 242 -19.63 5.63 -4.44
N LEU A 243 -18.87 6.54 -5.05
CA LEU A 243 -17.73 7.25 -4.44
C LEU A 243 -18.11 8.13 -3.25
N ASP A 244 -19.35 8.66 -3.20
CA ASP A 244 -19.87 9.45 -2.07
C ASP A 244 -19.82 8.69 -0.73
N VAL A 245 -19.60 7.37 -0.79
CA VAL A 245 -19.42 6.48 0.37
C VAL A 245 -17.93 6.27 0.68
N PHE A 246 -16.99 6.75 -0.18
CA PHE A 246 -15.56 6.45 -0.02
C PHE A 246 -14.89 7.32 1.04
N PHE A 247 -15.22 8.61 1.07
CA PHE A 247 -14.83 9.55 2.11
C PHE A 247 -16.08 10.06 2.83
N PRO A 248 -16.59 9.31 3.82
CA PRO A 248 -17.78 9.77 4.54
C PRO A 248 -17.41 11.00 5.38
N LYS A 249 -17.57 12.19 4.82
CA LYS A 249 -17.49 13.42 5.62
C LYS A 249 -18.66 13.43 6.61
N ILE A 250 -18.31 13.47 7.88
CA ILE A 250 -19.28 13.61 8.96
C ILE A 250 -19.14 15.04 9.44
N ASP A 251 -20.19 15.83 9.25
CA ASP A 251 -20.24 17.20 9.78
C ASP A 251 -20.37 17.15 11.30
N ILE A 252 -19.28 17.45 12.01
CA ILE A 252 -19.21 17.42 13.46
C ILE A 252 -18.78 18.81 13.93
N GLN A 253 -19.50 19.40 14.89
CA GLN A 253 -19.04 20.61 15.54
C GLN A 253 -17.82 20.28 16.42
N ALA A 254 -16.69 20.89 16.08
CA ALA A 254 -15.45 20.73 16.84
C ALA A 254 -15.63 21.24 18.28
N GLY A 255 -15.21 20.41 19.25
CA GLY A 255 -15.28 20.71 20.67
C GLY A 255 -14.06 21.46 21.19
N LYS A 256 -13.65 21.15 22.44
CA LYS A 256 -12.45 21.70 23.08
C LYS A 256 -11.17 21.14 22.48
N GLU A 257 -10.06 21.87 22.63
CA GLU A 257 -8.74 21.36 22.28
C GLU A 257 -8.37 20.15 23.16
N VAL A 258 -8.01 19.03 22.54
CA VAL A 258 -7.52 17.81 23.22
C VAL A 258 -6.02 17.68 23.12
N LEU A 259 -5.44 18.23 22.07
CA LEU A 259 -3.99 18.30 21.84
C LEU A 259 -3.60 19.72 21.48
N LYS A 260 -2.52 20.21 22.08
CA LYS A 260 -1.83 21.43 21.67
C LYS A 260 -0.33 21.19 21.68
N VAL A 261 0.29 21.39 20.54
CA VAL A 261 1.74 21.32 20.33
C VAL A 261 2.26 22.75 20.16
N ILE A 262 3.30 23.10 20.89
CA ILE A 262 3.83 24.48 20.92
C ILE A 262 5.34 24.44 20.76
N ASN A 263 5.84 25.05 19.69
CA ASN A 263 7.27 25.24 19.38
C ASN A 263 8.08 23.94 19.53
N LEU A 264 7.51 22.80 19.08
CA LEU A 264 8.11 21.48 19.23
C LEU A 264 9.37 21.38 18.38
N LYS A 265 10.48 20.90 19.00
CA LYS A 265 11.76 20.62 18.33
C LYS A 265 12.24 19.23 18.69
N TYR A 266 12.75 18.52 17.69
CA TYR A 266 13.37 17.22 17.88
C TYR A 266 14.46 16.99 16.83
N GLN A 267 15.73 16.96 17.28
CA GLN A 267 16.91 16.81 16.44
C GLN A 267 16.87 17.76 15.23
N ASP A 268 17.33 17.27 14.09
CA ASP A 268 17.24 17.94 12.78
C ASP A 268 15.93 17.62 12.02
N LYS A 269 14.99 16.90 12.67
CA LYS A 269 13.76 16.37 12.06
C LYS A 269 12.53 17.24 12.27
N ILE A 270 12.44 17.91 13.44
CA ILE A 270 11.31 18.78 13.80
C ILE A 270 11.89 20.12 14.25
N ASP A 271 11.45 21.21 13.64
CA ASP A 271 11.90 22.56 13.97
C ASP A 271 10.71 23.53 14.06
N ASP A 272 10.38 23.91 15.30
CA ASP A 272 9.36 24.91 15.62
C ASP A 272 7.94 24.55 15.15
N VAL A 273 7.49 23.32 15.42
CA VAL A 273 6.17 22.86 15.03
C VAL A 273 5.14 23.27 16.09
N THR A 274 4.10 24.00 15.66
CA THR A 274 2.98 24.44 16.49
C THR A 274 1.65 24.18 15.81
N PHE A 275 0.73 23.46 16.46
CA PHE A 275 -0.63 23.21 16.01
C PHE A 275 -1.51 22.66 17.15
N SER A 276 -2.82 22.53 16.90
CA SER A 276 -3.75 21.90 17.84
C SER A 276 -4.73 20.95 17.15
N VAL A 277 -5.33 20.05 17.93
CA VAL A 277 -6.43 19.17 17.53
C VAL A 277 -7.55 19.28 18.54
N LYS A 278 -8.80 19.39 18.05
CA LYS A 278 -10.00 19.49 18.86
C LYS A 278 -10.76 18.18 18.95
N GLN A 279 -11.66 18.08 19.92
CA GLN A 279 -12.62 16.97 20.00
C GLN A 279 -13.52 16.95 18.76
N GLY A 280 -13.72 15.76 18.21
CA GLY A 280 -14.55 15.57 17.01
C GLY A 280 -13.90 16.07 15.72
N GLU A 281 -12.63 16.46 15.75
CA GLU A 281 -11.90 16.99 14.60
C GLU A 281 -10.92 15.96 14.04
N ILE A 282 -10.84 15.87 12.72
CA ILE A 282 -9.80 15.10 12.00
C ILE A 282 -8.82 16.10 11.39
N VAL A 283 -7.60 16.11 11.88
CA VAL A 283 -6.49 16.94 11.37
C VAL A 283 -5.48 16.05 10.69
N SER A 284 -5.19 16.29 9.40
CA SER A 284 -4.11 15.60 8.71
C SER A 284 -2.81 16.38 8.73
N ILE A 285 -1.70 15.66 8.88
CA ILE A 285 -0.35 16.16 8.63
C ILE A 285 0.14 15.56 7.30
N VAL A 286 0.44 16.41 6.31
CA VAL A 286 0.97 15.99 5.01
C VAL A 286 2.37 16.55 4.78
N GLY A 287 3.18 15.82 4.01
CA GLY A 287 4.54 16.23 3.68
C GLY A 287 5.28 15.12 2.94
N ALA A 288 6.42 15.45 2.34
CA ALA A 288 7.27 14.46 1.67
C ALA A 288 7.75 13.35 2.63
N VAL A 289 8.26 12.26 2.07
CA VAL A 289 8.94 11.22 2.86
C VAL A 289 10.13 11.86 3.58
N GLY A 290 10.25 11.62 4.89
CA GLY A 290 11.28 12.22 5.72
C GLY A 290 11.02 13.67 6.14
N ALA A 291 9.83 14.24 5.90
CA ALA A 291 9.48 15.60 6.32
C ALA A 291 9.31 15.77 7.84
N GLY A 292 9.28 14.69 8.63
CA GLY A 292 9.15 14.72 10.09
C GLY A 292 7.77 14.30 10.62
N LYS A 293 6.86 13.79 9.78
CA LYS A 293 5.49 13.39 10.16
C LYS A 293 5.48 12.33 11.28
N THR A 294 6.17 11.21 11.05
CA THR A 294 6.31 10.09 12.01
C THR A 294 6.98 10.54 13.31
N GLU A 295 7.98 11.40 13.22
CA GLU A 295 8.67 11.94 14.38
C GLU A 295 7.73 12.82 15.25
N ILE A 296 6.86 13.61 14.63
CA ILE A 296 5.83 14.37 15.35
C ILE A 296 4.90 13.44 16.11
N ILE A 297 4.33 12.42 15.44
CA ILE A 297 3.45 11.41 16.05
C ILE A 297 4.16 10.71 17.23
N ASN A 298 5.39 10.22 17.02
CA ASN A 298 6.16 9.51 18.03
C ASN A 298 6.53 10.38 19.23
N THR A 299 6.79 11.67 19.01
CA THR A 299 7.09 12.61 20.07
C THR A 299 5.84 12.91 20.91
N ILE A 300 4.69 13.11 20.27
CA ILE A 300 3.41 13.32 20.98
C ILE A 300 3.03 12.08 21.79
N TYR A 301 3.29 10.88 21.30
CA TYR A 301 3.01 9.63 22.03
C TYR A 301 4.03 9.34 23.14
N GLY A 302 5.19 10.00 23.12
CA GLY A 302 6.25 9.83 24.11
C GLY A 302 7.21 8.68 23.85
N ILE A 303 7.30 8.19 22.60
CA ILE A 303 8.34 7.26 22.11
C ILE A 303 9.65 8.02 21.97
N GLN A 304 9.60 9.22 21.41
CA GLN A 304 10.73 10.13 21.26
C GLN A 304 10.62 11.27 22.26
N LYS A 305 11.76 11.73 22.79
CA LYS A 305 11.81 12.84 23.71
C LYS A 305 12.18 14.11 22.96
N PRO A 306 11.34 15.16 22.94
CA PRO A 306 11.67 16.41 22.27
C PRO A 306 12.85 17.13 22.93
N ASP A 307 13.59 17.92 22.15
CA ASP A 307 14.68 18.77 22.66
C ASP A 307 14.13 20.01 23.34
N SER A 308 13.03 20.56 22.81
CA SER A 308 12.35 21.73 23.37
C SER A 308 10.89 21.78 22.89
N GLY A 309 10.14 22.74 23.41
CA GLY A 309 8.72 22.94 23.12
C GLY A 309 7.84 22.37 24.23
N ASN A 310 6.53 22.38 23.99
CA ASN A 310 5.56 21.84 24.94
C ASN A 310 4.45 21.07 24.23
N ILE A 311 3.95 20.03 24.89
CA ILE A 311 2.82 19.22 24.46
C ILE A 311 1.80 19.24 25.59
N LEU A 312 0.59 19.74 25.30
CA LEU A 312 -0.52 19.78 26.23
C LEU A 312 -1.60 18.80 25.81
N ILE A 313 -2.09 18.01 26.75
CA ILE A 313 -3.25 17.13 26.59
C ILE A 313 -4.30 17.60 27.60
N ASP A 314 -5.50 17.96 27.12
CA ASP A 314 -6.56 18.56 27.93
C ASP A 314 -6.02 19.79 28.76
N ASP A 315 -5.28 20.68 28.12
CA ASP A 315 -4.62 21.86 28.73
C ASP A 315 -3.55 21.53 29.79
N ARG A 316 -3.15 20.29 29.98
CA ARG A 316 -2.11 19.88 30.89
C ARG A 316 -0.82 19.52 30.15
N SER A 317 0.28 20.18 30.52
CA SER A 317 1.59 19.85 29.97
C SER A 317 1.99 18.43 30.37
N VAL A 318 2.36 17.61 29.38
CA VAL A 318 2.87 16.25 29.60
C VAL A 318 4.39 16.16 29.52
N PHE A 319 5.04 17.16 28.90
CA PHE A 319 6.50 17.26 28.82
C PHE A 319 7.09 17.84 30.15
N PRO A 320 8.31 17.42 30.61
CA PRO A 320 9.28 16.54 29.92
C PRO A 320 9.13 15.04 30.25
N ASN A 321 8.21 14.66 31.12
CA ASN A 321 8.10 13.31 31.68
C ASN A 321 7.09 12.41 30.95
N HIS A 322 6.92 12.60 29.63
CA HIS A 322 5.99 11.80 28.83
C HIS A 322 6.58 10.43 28.45
N SER A 323 5.71 9.43 28.26
CA SER A 323 6.06 8.07 27.82
C SER A 323 4.83 7.37 27.28
N PRO A 324 4.98 6.29 26.48
CA PRO A 324 3.83 5.52 25.96
C PRO A 324 2.86 5.05 27.05
N SER A 325 3.36 4.60 28.19
CA SER A 325 2.51 4.18 29.31
C SER A 325 1.70 5.34 29.92
N LYS A 326 2.23 6.58 29.85
CA LYS A 326 1.49 7.77 30.27
C LYS A 326 0.52 8.24 29.20
N ALA A 327 0.88 8.10 27.91
CA ALA A 327 -0.01 8.38 26.80
C ALA A 327 -1.30 7.56 26.90
N ILE A 328 -1.19 6.24 27.15
CA ILE A 328 -2.36 5.39 27.37
C ILE A 328 -3.20 5.88 28.57
N LYS A 329 -2.57 6.26 29.68
CA LYS A 329 -3.29 6.81 30.85
C LYS A 329 -3.99 8.16 30.58
N HIS A 330 -3.51 8.91 29.59
CA HIS A 330 -4.13 10.14 29.11
C HIS A 330 -5.15 9.90 28.01
N ASN A 331 -5.51 8.63 27.75
CA ASN A 331 -6.44 8.20 26.69
C ASN A 331 -5.97 8.62 25.29
N ILE A 332 -4.69 8.44 25.01
CA ILE A 332 -4.09 8.62 23.68
C ILE A 332 -3.82 7.24 23.07
N ALA A 333 -4.38 6.99 21.89
CA ALA A 333 -4.16 5.81 21.09
C ALA A 333 -3.10 6.06 20.01
N LEU A 334 -2.29 5.06 19.67
CA LEU A 334 -1.33 5.12 18.56
C LEU A 334 -1.56 3.95 17.60
N ILE A 335 -1.74 4.28 16.34
CA ILE A 335 -1.73 3.36 15.22
C ILE A 335 -0.47 3.66 14.39
N PRO A 336 0.58 2.81 14.47
CA PRO A 336 1.86 3.06 13.83
C PRO A 336 1.83 2.76 12.33
N GLU A 337 2.81 3.29 11.58
CA GLU A 337 3.04 3.04 10.16
C GLU A 337 3.28 1.55 9.87
N ASP A 338 4.25 0.94 10.56
CA ASP A 338 4.52 -0.50 10.43
C ASP A 338 3.63 -1.32 11.37
N ARG A 339 2.46 -1.73 10.83
CA ARG A 339 1.51 -2.56 11.57
C ARG A 339 2.08 -3.92 11.98
N THR A 340 3.03 -4.48 11.18
CA THR A 340 3.56 -5.82 11.42
C THR A 340 4.62 -5.82 12.50
N ALA A 341 5.52 -4.84 12.49
CA ALA A 341 6.58 -4.76 13.49
C ALA A 341 6.15 -4.05 14.78
N GLN A 342 5.19 -3.12 14.73
CA GLN A 342 4.84 -2.23 15.83
C GLN A 342 3.37 -2.30 16.24
N GLY A 343 2.49 -2.67 15.31
CA GLY A 343 1.05 -2.62 15.51
C GLY A 343 0.45 -3.90 16.07
N MET A 344 1.02 -5.07 15.81
CA MET A 344 0.47 -6.38 16.19
C MET A 344 1.56 -7.37 16.56
N ILE A 345 1.16 -8.47 17.20
CA ILE A 345 2.03 -9.62 17.52
C ILE A 345 1.64 -10.73 16.53
N GLY A 346 2.38 -10.88 15.44
CA GLY A 346 2.03 -11.69 14.27
C GLY A 346 1.68 -13.14 14.55
N ASN A 347 2.46 -13.81 15.41
CA ASN A 347 2.28 -15.21 15.80
C ASN A 347 1.21 -15.44 16.88
N TYR A 348 0.42 -14.41 17.22
CA TYR A 348 -0.70 -14.49 18.16
C TYR A 348 -2.05 -14.43 17.45
N PRO A 349 -3.09 -15.06 18.02
CA PRO A 349 -4.44 -14.97 17.53
C PRO A 349 -5.01 -13.54 17.52
N VAL A 350 -6.02 -13.32 16.70
CA VAL A 350 -6.77 -12.05 16.59
C VAL A 350 -7.24 -11.59 17.97
N LYS A 351 -7.82 -12.49 18.79
CA LYS A 351 -8.30 -12.14 20.15
C LYS A 351 -7.24 -11.49 21.01
N ASN A 352 -6.03 -12.08 21.05
CA ASN A 352 -4.97 -11.58 21.93
C ASN A 352 -4.44 -10.22 21.45
N ASN A 353 -4.45 -9.98 20.14
CA ASN A 353 -4.11 -8.67 19.58
C ASN A 353 -5.16 -7.61 19.90
N LEU A 354 -6.46 -7.93 19.77
CA LEU A 354 -7.56 -7.01 20.05
C LEU A 354 -7.65 -6.64 21.53
N THR A 355 -7.30 -7.57 22.44
CA THR A 355 -7.49 -7.41 23.88
C THR A 355 -6.23 -6.98 24.63
N ALA A 356 -5.07 -6.91 23.94
CA ALA A 356 -3.76 -6.65 24.54
C ALA A 356 -3.68 -5.38 25.40
N ILE A 357 -4.33 -4.30 24.97
CA ILE A 357 -4.30 -3.00 25.67
C ILE A 357 -5.19 -3.04 26.93
N ASN A 358 -6.31 -3.75 26.86
CA ASN A 358 -7.39 -3.72 27.85
C ASN A 358 -7.40 -4.95 28.78
N MET A 359 -6.32 -5.74 28.80
CA MET A 359 -6.23 -6.95 29.63
C MET A 359 -6.62 -6.75 31.09
N ARG A 360 -6.44 -5.54 31.63
CA ARG A 360 -6.80 -5.22 33.02
C ARG A 360 -8.31 -5.28 33.27
N ASN A 361 -9.13 -5.03 32.25
CA ASN A 361 -10.60 -4.96 32.37
C ASN A 361 -11.21 -6.34 32.61
N PHE A 362 -10.52 -7.40 32.20
CA PHE A 362 -10.97 -8.79 32.36
C PHE A 362 -9.94 -9.68 33.09
N SER A 363 -8.99 -9.07 33.81
CA SER A 363 -8.04 -9.81 34.67
C SER A 363 -8.36 -9.56 36.12
N ARG A 364 -8.29 -10.64 36.95
CA ARG A 364 -8.37 -10.56 38.40
C ARG A 364 -7.15 -11.28 39.02
N ASN A 365 -6.37 -10.57 39.82
CA ASN A 365 -5.15 -11.12 40.45
C ASN A 365 -4.22 -11.82 39.43
N THR A 366 -3.93 -11.19 38.29
CA THR A 366 -3.09 -11.72 37.19
C THR A 366 -3.67 -12.90 36.42
N ILE A 367 -4.90 -13.35 36.72
CA ILE A 367 -5.58 -14.40 35.96
C ILE A 367 -6.56 -13.76 35.01
N ILE A 368 -6.46 -14.11 33.70
CA ILE A 368 -7.35 -13.64 32.65
C ILE A 368 -8.65 -14.45 32.69
N ASP A 369 -9.80 -13.75 32.67
CA ASP A 369 -11.11 -14.35 32.45
C ASP A 369 -11.29 -14.57 30.94
N SER A 370 -10.97 -15.79 30.49
CA SER A 370 -11.00 -16.16 29.07
C SER A 370 -12.40 -16.02 28.43
N ASN A 371 -13.48 -16.13 29.24
CA ASN A 371 -14.82 -15.97 28.70
C ASN A 371 -15.09 -14.50 28.35
N LYS A 372 -14.70 -13.58 29.22
CA LYS A 372 -14.81 -12.15 28.96
C LYS A 372 -13.89 -11.70 27.81
N GLU A 373 -12.66 -12.21 27.78
CA GLU A 373 -11.73 -11.96 26.68
C GLU A 373 -12.31 -12.39 25.33
N ASN A 374 -12.82 -13.62 25.24
CA ASN A 374 -13.42 -14.15 24.02
C ASN A 374 -14.67 -13.35 23.60
N GLN A 375 -15.52 -12.97 24.56
CA GLN A 375 -16.72 -12.18 24.29
C GLN A 375 -16.39 -10.80 23.75
N LEU A 376 -15.41 -10.10 24.35
CA LEU A 376 -14.93 -8.82 23.87
C LEU A 376 -14.33 -8.95 22.47
N ALA A 377 -13.43 -9.92 22.27
CA ALA A 377 -12.79 -10.15 20.98
C ALA A 377 -13.84 -10.43 19.87
N GLN A 378 -14.86 -11.26 20.16
CA GLN A 378 -15.91 -11.55 19.20
C GLN A 378 -16.73 -10.28 18.85
N THR A 379 -17.08 -9.49 19.87
CA THR A 379 -17.79 -8.21 19.66
C THR A 379 -17.01 -7.27 18.74
N LEU A 380 -15.68 -7.17 18.92
CA LEU A 380 -14.82 -6.33 18.09
C LEU A 380 -14.66 -6.91 16.66
N VAL A 381 -14.52 -8.23 16.52
CA VAL A 381 -14.45 -8.90 15.21
C VAL A 381 -15.73 -8.64 14.40
N ASP A 382 -16.90 -8.77 15.05
CA ASP A 382 -18.19 -8.51 14.40
C ASP A 382 -18.36 -7.04 14.05
N LYS A 383 -18.08 -6.12 14.99
CA LYS A 383 -18.18 -4.67 14.78
C LYS A 383 -17.30 -4.18 13.64
N LEU A 384 -16.07 -4.71 13.53
CA LEU A 384 -15.09 -4.33 12.51
C LEU A 384 -15.23 -5.15 11.22
N SER A 385 -16.15 -6.12 11.18
CA SER A 385 -16.32 -7.04 10.05
C SER A 385 -14.98 -7.66 9.63
N ILE A 386 -14.22 -8.20 10.60
CA ILE A 386 -12.94 -8.86 10.33
C ILE A 386 -13.21 -10.23 9.69
N THR A 387 -12.50 -10.53 8.61
CA THR A 387 -12.65 -11.78 7.86
C THR A 387 -11.30 -12.52 7.76
N PRO A 388 -11.25 -13.84 8.10
CA PRO A 388 -12.37 -14.68 8.58
C PRO A 388 -12.86 -14.26 9.98
N ASN A 389 -14.15 -14.49 10.26
CA ASN A 389 -14.77 -14.24 11.57
C ASN A 389 -14.39 -15.38 12.54
N ASP A 390 -13.13 -15.39 12.95
CA ASP A 390 -12.55 -16.37 13.88
C ASP A 390 -11.53 -15.68 14.79
N ILE A 391 -11.88 -15.53 16.06
CA ILE A 391 -11.03 -14.91 17.08
C ILE A 391 -9.72 -15.66 17.34
N ASN A 392 -9.65 -16.95 16.97
CA ASN A 392 -8.46 -17.78 17.15
C ASN A 392 -7.57 -17.82 15.88
N TYR A 393 -7.99 -17.16 14.80
CA TYR A 393 -7.20 -17.08 13.58
C TYR A 393 -5.91 -16.29 13.82
N LEU A 394 -4.77 -16.72 13.24
CA LEU A 394 -3.51 -16.00 13.40
C LEU A 394 -3.57 -14.65 12.67
N VAL A 395 -3.18 -13.59 13.37
CA VAL A 395 -3.30 -12.23 12.81
C VAL A 395 -2.42 -12.04 11.58
N GLU A 396 -1.24 -12.68 11.51
CA GLU A 396 -0.35 -12.61 10.34
C GLU A 396 -0.93 -13.23 9.07
N ALA A 397 -1.87 -14.16 9.20
CA ALA A 397 -2.53 -14.81 8.08
C ALA A 397 -3.74 -14.02 7.54
N LEU A 398 -4.12 -12.92 8.18
CA LEU A 398 -5.15 -12.01 7.69
C LEU A 398 -4.65 -11.18 6.50
N SER A 399 -5.60 -10.71 5.65
CA SER A 399 -5.31 -9.67 4.67
C SER A 399 -4.87 -8.36 5.33
N GLY A 400 -4.08 -7.52 4.61
CA GLY A 400 -3.58 -6.26 5.14
C GLY A 400 -4.67 -5.34 5.71
N GLY A 401 -5.84 -5.27 5.06
CA GLY A 401 -6.98 -4.49 5.56
C GLY A 401 -7.54 -5.05 6.87
N ASN A 402 -7.68 -6.38 7.00
CA ASN A 402 -8.13 -7.00 8.24
C ASN A 402 -7.09 -6.88 9.37
N GLN A 403 -5.79 -6.98 9.06
CA GLN A 403 -4.72 -6.68 10.02
C GLN A 403 -4.84 -5.25 10.55
N GLN A 404 -5.08 -4.28 9.66
CA GLN A 404 -5.23 -2.87 10.04
C GLN A 404 -6.46 -2.65 10.94
N LYS A 405 -7.58 -3.32 10.65
CA LYS A 405 -8.77 -3.32 11.52
C LYS A 405 -8.47 -3.87 12.91
N VAL A 406 -7.64 -4.92 13.02
CA VAL A 406 -7.19 -5.45 14.32
C VAL A 406 -6.36 -4.42 15.07
N VAL A 407 -5.42 -3.74 14.38
CA VAL A 407 -4.57 -2.71 14.98
C VAL A 407 -5.37 -1.49 15.47
N ILE A 408 -6.40 -1.08 14.75
CA ILE A 408 -7.31 -0.02 15.22
C ILE A 408 -8.23 -0.55 16.33
N GLY A 409 -8.77 -1.76 16.14
CA GLY A 409 -9.76 -2.37 17.03
C GLY A 409 -9.31 -2.54 18.47
N LYS A 410 -8.02 -2.78 18.71
CA LYS A 410 -7.47 -2.89 20.08
C LYS A 410 -7.65 -1.61 20.92
N TRP A 411 -7.91 -0.46 20.29
CA TRP A 411 -8.14 0.83 20.93
C TRP A 411 -9.62 1.20 21.04
N MET A 412 -10.55 0.32 20.66
CA MET A 412 -11.97 0.68 20.55
C MET A 412 -12.84 0.27 21.74
N GLU A 413 -12.32 -0.47 22.72
CA GLU A 413 -13.06 -0.85 23.93
C GLU A 413 -13.27 0.36 24.86
N ASP A 414 -12.17 1.10 25.11
CA ASP A 414 -12.19 2.30 25.93
C ASP A 414 -12.41 3.56 25.08
N THR A 415 -12.93 4.62 25.69
CA THR A 415 -13.09 5.91 25.02
C THR A 415 -11.77 6.68 25.02
N TYR A 416 -11.00 6.55 23.97
CA TYR A 416 -9.79 7.35 23.76
C TYR A 416 -10.16 8.76 23.29
N LYS A 417 -9.45 9.77 23.80
CA LYS A 417 -9.70 11.17 23.49
C LYS A 417 -8.95 11.65 22.25
N LEU A 418 -7.80 11.03 21.98
CA LEU A 418 -6.92 11.38 20.89
C LEU A 418 -6.41 10.11 20.22
N TYR A 419 -6.57 10.03 18.90
CA TYR A 419 -6.00 8.98 18.06
C TYR A 419 -4.89 9.60 17.22
N LEU A 420 -3.70 9.02 17.33
CA LEU A 420 -2.53 9.32 16.53
C LEU A 420 -2.38 8.22 15.48
N LEU A 421 -2.48 8.57 14.22
CA LEU A 421 -2.49 7.63 13.10
C LEU A 421 -1.32 7.97 12.17
N ASP A 422 -0.43 7.01 11.96
CA ASP A 422 0.73 7.18 11.06
C ASP A 422 0.58 6.26 9.86
N GLU A 423 0.36 6.84 8.67
CA GLU A 423 0.19 6.14 7.38
C GLU A 423 -0.79 4.95 7.47
N VAL A 424 -1.92 5.15 8.18
CA VAL A 424 -2.85 4.09 8.59
C VAL A 424 -3.45 3.28 7.43
N THR A 425 -3.47 3.83 6.23
CA THR A 425 -4.00 3.19 5.02
C THR A 425 -2.92 2.70 4.06
N ALA A 426 -1.63 2.80 4.46
CA ALA A 426 -0.52 2.33 3.62
C ALA A 426 -0.61 0.81 3.39
N GLY A 427 -0.54 0.39 2.12
CA GLY A 427 -0.62 -1.02 1.74
C GLY A 427 -1.98 -1.67 2.02
N VAL A 428 -3.03 -0.87 2.16
CA VAL A 428 -4.42 -1.31 2.30
C VAL A 428 -5.16 -1.06 0.98
N ASP A 429 -6.02 -2.00 0.59
CA ASP A 429 -6.82 -1.83 -0.63
C ASP A 429 -7.91 -0.76 -0.47
N ILE A 430 -8.43 -0.31 -1.63
CA ILE A 430 -9.42 0.77 -1.69
C ILE A 430 -10.67 0.45 -0.86
N GLY A 431 -11.14 -0.81 -0.86
CA GLY A 431 -12.33 -1.22 -0.09
C GLY A 431 -12.10 -1.08 1.42
N ALA A 432 -10.97 -1.63 1.89
CA ALA A 432 -10.60 -1.55 3.30
C ALA A 432 -10.25 -0.10 3.73
N LYS A 433 -9.69 0.74 2.84
CA LYS A 433 -9.51 2.18 3.10
C LYS A 433 -10.84 2.85 3.45
N SER A 434 -11.88 2.64 2.63
CA SER A 434 -13.22 3.21 2.88
C SER A 434 -13.81 2.79 4.22
N GLU A 435 -13.62 1.52 4.62
CA GLU A 435 -14.08 1.03 5.91
C GLU A 435 -13.31 1.70 7.07
N ILE A 436 -11.99 1.89 6.91
CA ILE A 436 -11.16 2.62 7.88
C ILE A 436 -11.63 4.07 8.02
N TYR A 437 -11.89 4.77 6.91
CA TYR A 437 -12.37 6.17 6.98
C TYR A 437 -13.74 6.28 7.66
N THR A 438 -14.65 5.33 7.40
CA THR A 438 -15.92 5.25 8.11
C THR A 438 -15.70 5.11 9.61
N LEU A 439 -14.77 4.25 10.00
CA LEU A 439 -14.40 4.02 11.40
C LEU A 439 -13.81 5.29 12.05
N LEU A 440 -12.89 5.99 11.35
CA LEU A 440 -12.34 7.26 11.86
C LEU A 440 -13.43 8.30 12.05
N GLY A 441 -14.37 8.42 11.13
CA GLY A 441 -15.53 9.29 11.27
C GLY A 441 -16.43 8.93 12.45
N GLU A 442 -16.62 7.64 12.75
CA GLU A 442 -17.36 7.20 13.94
C GLU A 442 -16.64 7.55 15.24
N LEU A 443 -15.30 7.39 15.29
CA LEU A 443 -14.49 7.79 16.44
C LEU A 443 -14.56 9.30 16.68
N ALA A 444 -14.45 10.10 15.62
CA ALA A 444 -14.61 11.55 15.69
C ALA A 444 -16.01 11.95 16.19
N ARG A 445 -17.07 11.29 15.70
CA ARG A 445 -18.47 11.49 16.18
C ARG A 445 -18.64 11.20 17.67
N GLN A 446 -17.88 10.24 18.20
CA GLN A 446 -17.85 9.92 19.63
C GLN A 446 -17.05 10.95 20.46
N GLY A 447 -16.51 11.99 19.82
CA GLY A 447 -15.79 13.09 20.46
C GLY A 447 -14.28 12.90 20.54
N ALA A 448 -13.71 11.92 19.85
CA ALA A 448 -12.26 11.77 19.76
C ALA A 448 -11.67 12.81 18.79
N GLY A 449 -10.54 13.43 19.16
CA GLY A 449 -9.69 14.14 18.21
C GLY A 449 -8.81 13.16 17.45
N ILE A 450 -8.61 13.38 16.16
CA ILE A 450 -7.82 12.50 15.30
C ILE A 450 -6.70 13.29 14.64
N LEU A 451 -5.46 12.83 14.78
CA LEU A 451 -4.30 13.34 14.09
C LEU A 451 -3.79 12.26 13.13
N LEU A 452 -3.93 12.49 11.82
CA LEU A 452 -3.57 11.57 10.75
C LEU A 452 -2.32 12.07 10.01
N ALA A 453 -1.19 11.40 10.16
CA ALA A 453 -0.03 11.61 9.30
C ALA A 453 -0.19 10.75 8.04
N THR A 454 -0.17 11.38 6.86
CA THR A 454 -0.29 10.66 5.58
C THR A 454 0.54 11.30 4.47
N GLY A 455 1.04 10.48 3.55
CA GLY A 455 1.62 10.92 2.29
C GLY A 455 0.59 11.03 1.15
N ASP A 456 -0.63 10.50 1.35
CA ASP A 456 -1.72 10.51 0.37
C ASP A 456 -2.53 11.80 0.49
N ILE A 457 -2.29 12.75 -0.45
CA ILE A 457 -2.97 14.06 -0.43
C ILE A 457 -4.47 13.91 -0.67
N GLU A 458 -4.90 12.93 -1.49
CA GLU A 458 -6.33 12.70 -1.75
C GLU A 458 -7.03 12.17 -0.50
N GLU A 459 -6.34 11.32 0.29
CA GLU A 459 -6.80 10.91 1.61
C GLU A 459 -6.98 12.13 2.54
N ALA A 460 -5.94 12.96 2.66
CA ALA A 460 -6.00 14.14 3.53
C ALA A 460 -7.16 15.08 3.15
N ILE A 461 -7.34 15.37 1.84
CA ILE A 461 -8.45 16.22 1.35
C ILE A 461 -9.81 15.56 1.63
N GLY A 462 -9.89 14.23 1.47
CA GLY A 462 -11.15 13.50 1.57
C GLY A 462 -11.68 13.34 3.00
N VAL A 463 -10.80 13.15 3.99
CA VAL A 463 -11.21 12.76 5.35
C VAL A 463 -11.05 13.87 6.38
N SER A 464 -10.25 14.90 6.13
CA SER A 464 -9.86 15.86 7.16
C SER A 464 -10.74 17.12 7.19
N ASP A 465 -10.82 17.72 8.37
CA ASP A 465 -11.40 19.05 8.58
C ASP A 465 -10.34 20.14 8.35
N ARG A 466 -9.06 19.85 8.66
CA ARG A 466 -7.90 20.74 8.43
C ARG A 466 -6.70 19.91 8.02
N ILE A 467 -5.84 20.52 7.20
CA ILE A 467 -4.58 19.90 6.73
C ILE A 467 -3.41 20.80 7.14
N ILE A 468 -2.45 20.22 7.85
CA ILE A 468 -1.18 20.85 8.23
C ILE A 468 -0.11 20.34 7.26
N ILE A 469 0.58 21.26 6.59
CA ILE A 469 1.60 20.92 5.61
C ILE A 469 2.97 21.08 6.22
N ILE A 470 3.76 20.00 6.23
CA ILE A 470 5.11 19.96 6.77
C ILE A 470 6.14 19.92 5.64
N PHE A 471 7.10 20.83 5.72
CA PHE A 471 8.28 20.83 4.84
C PHE A 471 9.54 20.99 5.69
N LYS A 472 10.47 20.03 5.56
CA LYS A 472 11.74 20.00 6.30
C LYS A 472 11.58 20.27 7.82
N GLY A 473 10.65 19.56 8.44
CA GLY A 473 10.41 19.62 9.87
C GLY A 473 9.65 20.85 10.37
N ARG A 474 9.15 21.71 9.50
CA ARG A 474 8.40 22.93 9.85
C ARG A 474 6.99 22.92 9.29
N VAL A 475 6.06 23.51 10.00
CA VAL A 475 4.73 23.83 9.46
C VAL A 475 4.88 24.98 8.47
N VAL A 476 4.54 24.74 7.22
CA VAL A 476 4.62 25.75 6.14
C VAL A 476 3.26 26.32 5.77
N ALA A 477 2.19 25.58 5.99
CA ALA A 477 0.82 26.04 5.81
C ALA A 477 -0.16 25.19 6.64
N GLU A 478 -1.28 25.80 6.97
CA GLU A 478 -2.49 25.13 7.45
C GLU A 478 -3.63 25.51 6.52
N VAL A 479 -4.31 24.53 5.96
CA VAL A 479 -5.30 24.74 4.89
C VAL A 479 -6.60 24.02 5.18
N ASP A 480 -7.69 24.58 4.65
CA ASP A 480 -9.01 23.96 4.62
C ASP A 480 -9.12 23.09 3.35
N PRO A 481 -9.35 21.76 3.49
CA PRO A 481 -9.46 20.87 2.35
C PRO A 481 -10.60 21.23 1.39
N GLY A 482 -11.65 21.91 1.84
CA GLY A 482 -12.75 22.38 0.99
C GLY A 482 -12.38 23.53 0.04
N ASN A 483 -11.32 24.26 0.36
CA ASN A 483 -10.89 25.47 -0.35
C ASN A 483 -9.50 25.35 -0.99
N THR A 484 -8.86 24.17 -0.94
CA THR A 484 -7.47 23.98 -1.39
C THR A 484 -7.39 22.84 -2.40
N SER A 485 -6.65 23.06 -3.50
CA SER A 485 -6.43 22.04 -4.51
C SER A 485 -5.25 21.12 -4.17
N LYS A 486 -5.24 19.90 -4.76
CA LYS A 486 -4.12 18.97 -4.66
C LYS A 486 -2.80 19.60 -5.13
N ASP A 487 -2.83 20.34 -6.24
CA ASP A 487 -1.64 21.00 -6.80
C ASP A 487 -1.08 22.08 -5.87
N GLU A 488 -1.95 22.76 -5.16
CA GLU A 488 -1.54 23.74 -4.17
C GLU A 488 -0.84 23.12 -2.97
N ILE A 489 -1.37 22.01 -2.45
CA ILE A 489 -0.72 21.24 -1.37
C ILE A 489 0.63 20.71 -1.83
N LEU A 490 0.72 20.17 -3.06
CA LEU A 490 1.98 19.71 -3.65
C LEU A 490 3.02 20.83 -3.75
N ALA A 491 2.64 22.03 -4.15
CA ALA A 491 3.55 23.17 -4.23
C ALA A 491 4.17 23.53 -2.86
N TYR A 492 3.40 23.44 -1.78
CA TYR A 492 3.92 23.60 -0.42
C TYR A 492 4.87 22.46 -0.03
N ILE A 493 4.50 21.20 -0.31
CA ILE A 493 5.33 20.03 -0.01
C ILE A 493 6.67 20.07 -0.74
N MET A 494 6.72 20.64 -1.95
CA MET A 494 7.95 20.80 -2.73
C MET A 494 8.75 22.06 -2.37
N GLY A 495 8.17 22.95 -1.57
CA GLY A 495 8.82 24.20 -1.15
C GLY A 495 8.77 25.33 -2.21
N ASP A 496 7.93 25.19 -3.24
CA ASP A 496 7.77 26.17 -4.32
C ASP A 496 6.91 27.38 -3.86
N LYS A 497 6.03 27.20 -2.88
CA LYS A 497 5.30 28.28 -2.19
C LYS A 497 5.95 28.56 -0.84
N LYS A 498 6.29 29.83 -0.60
CA LYS A 498 6.73 30.32 0.70
C LYS A 498 5.51 30.59 1.58
N VAL A 499 5.73 30.42 2.90
CA VAL A 499 4.78 30.73 3.98
C VAL A 499 4.07 32.07 3.69
N ALA A 500 2.75 32.05 3.53
CA ALA A 500 1.95 33.27 3.71
C ALA A 500 1.93 33.56 5.22
N HIS A 501 2.63 34.62 5.64
CA HIS A 501 2.64 35.13 7.02
C HIS A 501 1.31 35.76 7.38
#